data_7631926db2b28ea6181b80e54d85229d
#
_entry.id   7631926db2b28ea6181b80e54d85229d
#
_cell.length_a   1.000
_cell.length_b   1.000
_cell.length_c   1.000
_cell.angle_alpha   90.00
_cell.angle_beta   90.00
_cell.angle_gamma   90.00
#
_symmetry.space_group_name_H-M   'P 1'
#
loop_
_entity.id
_entity.type
_entity.pdbx_description
1 polymer ?
#
loop_
_entity_poly.entity_id
_entity_poly.type
_entity_poly.pdbx_seq_one_letter_code
_entity_poly.pdbx_strand_id
1 'polypeptide(L)'
;MGEIYIETCSEIPRFRACENSVDSSEREKSPVDETLRYETWDVFTDRRFAGNPLAVIFGADVLSGDAMLRITREFNYSESVFLLTPRAADCIARLRIFTPGGELPFAGHPTVGAAAAIARQRGQSDEMVLELPAGRFRVRVAGQGDVWHAEFENPNLPAVRADGPDALRLEAALGLPEGSVATESHMPRRCGAGIDFFYAAAPLAAVKDARLNTAAWDALSLDDACGVLLYAPAAPGSGADWHVRMFGPHIGVPEDPATGSAAAGLPAQLMASGELADGSYDWWVEQGIEMGRPARIRVRFEVRSGRFESLAIGGDAVAVCAGEVRWES
;
A
#
# COMPACT_ATOMS: atom_id res chain seq x y z
N MET A 1 -19.81 20.49 44.70
CA MET A 1 -20.40 21.59 43.92
C MET A 1 -19.28 22.57 43.65
N GLY A 2 -18.72 22.55 42.47
CA GLY A 2 -17.72 23.46 41.94
C GLY A 2 -18.02 23.70 40.51
N GLU A 3 -18.56 24.86 40.21
CA GLU A 3 -18.92 25.30 38.87
C GLU A 3 -17.66 25.59 38.06
N ILE A 4 -17.54 25.00 36.87
CA ILE A 4 -16.48 25.31 35.90
C ILE A 4 -17.03 26.43 35.00
N TYR A 5 -16.45 27.63 35.15
CA TYR A 5 -16.67 28.74 34.23
C TYR A 5 -15.96 28.47 32.89
N ILE A 6 -16.71 28.41 31.81
CA ILE A 6 -16.15 28.42 30.45
C ILE A 6 -16.13 29.88 30.00
N GLU A 7 -14.92 30.48 29.95
CA GLU A 7 -14.73 31.77 29.28
C GLU A 7 -14.83 31.59 27.77
N THR A 8 -15.80 32.28 27.17
CA THR A 8 -15.97 32.41 25.74
C THR A 8 -14.91 33.34 25.19
N CYS A 9 -13.97 32.81 24.42
CA CYS A 9 -12.99 33.59 23.68
C CYS A 9 -13.68 34.21 22.44
N SER A 10 -14.13 35.46 22.60
CA SER A 10 -14.53 36.32 21.48
C SER A 10 -13.38 37.30 21.22
N GLU A 11 -12.79 37.21 20.03
CA GLU A 11 -12.19 38.25 19.20
C GLU A 11 -10.99 37.73 18.43
N ILE A 12 -11.26 37.34 17.17
CA ILE A 12 -10.20 37.14 16.17
C ILE A 12 -9.86 38.53 15.62
N PRO A 13 -8.61 39.00 15.66
CA PRO A 13 -8.24 40.29 15.07
C PRO A 13 -8.43 40.25 13.56
N ARG A 14 -9.23 41.16 13.02
CA ARG A 14 -9.31 41.40 11.57
C ARG A 14 -7.99 42.01 11.09
N PHE A 15 -7.28 41.31 10.22
CA PHE A 15 -6.15 41.87 9.48
C PHE A 15 -6.64 43.04 8.63
N ARG A 16 -6.10 44.25 8.89
CA ARG A 16 -6.26 45.40 8.00
C ARG A 16 -5.40 45.16 6.76
N ALA A 17 -5.99 45.27 5.58
CA ALA A 17 -5.29 45.37 4.32
C ALA A 17 -4.39 46.63 4.33
N CYS A 18 -3.10 46.48 4.18
CA CYS A 18 -2.20 47.56 3.83
C CYS A 18 -2.35 47.81 2.32
N GLU A 19 -2.99 48.91 1.94
CA GLU A 19 -2.89 49.45 0.60
C GLU A 19 -1.53 50.12 0.43
N ASN A 20 -0.60 49.42 -0.18
CA ASN A 20 0.61 50.05 -0.72
C ASN A 20 0.48 50.08 -2.24
N SER A 21 0.36 51.31 -2.77
CA SER A 21 0.51 51.63 -4.18
C SER A 21 1.98 51.34 -4.57
N VAL A 22 2.24 50.31 -5.32
CA VAL A 22 3.53 50.02 -5.94
C VAL A 22 3.40 50.23 -7.44
N ASP A 23 4.31 51.07 -7.90
CA ASP A 23 4.57 51.50 -9.29
C ASP A 23 4.66 50.33 -10.27
N SER A 24 4.02 50.51 -11.42
CA SER A 24 3.89 49.53 -12.50
C SER A 24 5.06 49.63 -13.48
N SER A 25 6.24 49.13 -13.11
CA SER A 25 7.30 48.85 -14.10
C SER A 25 8.11 47.65 -13.64
N GLU A 26 8.10 46.61 -14.45
CA GLU A 26 8.84 45.35 -14.31
C GLU A 26 8.19 44.34 -13.30
N ARG A 27 7.06 43.80 -13.67
CA ARG A 27 6.68 42.48 -13.15
C ARG A 27 7.57 41.46 -13.84
N GLU A 28 8.64 41.00 -13.17
CA GLU A 28 9.16 39.66 -13.41
C GLU A 28 7.94 38.70 -13.43
N LYS A 29 7.84 37.92 -14.49
CA LYS A 29 6.79 36.89 -14.56
C LYS A 29 6.99 36.01 -13.34
N SER A 30 6.08 36.12 -12.36
CA SER A 30 5.96 35.11 -11.32
C SER A 30 5.94 33.73 -11.99
N PRO A 31 6.66 32.73 -11.48
CA PRO A 31 6.49 31.37 -11.97
C PRO A 31 5.00 31.10 -11.98
N VAL A 32 4.49 30.60 -13.11
CA VAL A 32 3.07 30.26 -13.25
C VAL A 32 2.87 29.13 -12.24
N ASP A 33 2.15 29.43 -11.14
CA ASP A 33 1.70 28.41 -10.20
C ASP A 33 0.79 27.44 -10.97
N GLU A 34 1.39 26.36 -11.47
CA GLU A 34 0.62 25.31 -12.12
C GLU A 34 0.00 24.43 -11.03
N THR A 35 -1.26 24.07 -11.20
CA THR A 35 -2.01 23.22 -10.28
C THR A 35 -2.33 21.89 -10.92
N LEU A 36 -2.27 20.83 -10.15
CA LEU A 36 -2.72 19.50 -10.55
C LEU A 36 -3.76 19.01 -9.55
N ARG A 37 -4.85 18.45 -10.08
CA ARG A 37 -5.85 17.80 -9.25
C ARG A 37 -5.27 16.57 -8.60
N TYR A 38 -5.59 16.35 -7.33
CA TYR A 38 -5.32 15.10 -6.63
C TYR A 38 -6.56 14.58 -5.90
N GLU A 39 -6.56 13.30 -5.64
CA GLU A 39 -7.45 12.65 -4.68
C GLU A 39 -6.60 11.83 -3.69
N THR A 40 -7.07 11.71 -2.45
CA THR A 40 -6.54 10.70 -1.54
C THR A 40 -7.54 9.57 -1.42
N TRP A 41 -7.01 8.36 -1.37
CA TRP A 41 -7.77 7.13 -1.29
C TRP A 41 -7.26 6.28 -0.13
N ASP A 42 -8.15 5.58 0.55
CA ASP A 42 -7.81 4.49 1.43
C ASP A 42 -8.03 3.17 0.68
N VAL A 43 -6.97 2.38 0.53
CA VAL A 43 -6.94 1.18 -0.31
C VAL A 43 -6.96 -0.08 0.54
N PHE A 44 -7.58 -1.14 0.03
CA PHE A 44 -7.89 -2.39 0.72
C PHE A 44 -8.89 -2.22 1.87
N THR A 45 -9.82 -1.29 1.71
CA THR A 45 -10.90 -1.03 2.68
C THR A 45 -12.10 -0.37 2.00
N ASP A 46 -13.28 -0.61 2.54
CA ASP A 46 -14.53 0.07 2.19
C ASP A 46 -14.84 1.27 3.11
N ARG A 47 -13.95 1.56 4.07
CA ARG A 47 -14.12 2.61 5.09
C ARG A 47 -13.00 3.61 5.04
N ARG A 48 -13.36 4.91 5.12
CA ARG A 48 -12.38 5.99 5.28
C ARG A 48 -11.61 5.85 6.58
N PHE A 49 -10.35 6.26 6.56
CA PHE A 49 -9.42 6.25 7.69
C PHE A 49 -9.01 4.83 8.14
N ALA A 50 -9.07 3.88 7.20
CA ALA A 50 -8.64 2.50 7.32
C ALA A 50 -7.76 2.14 6.11
N GLY A 51 -7.30 0.89 5.98
CA GLY A 51 -6.51 0.46 4.82
C GLY A 51 -5.20 1.23 4.64
N ASN A 52 -4.65 1.23 3.44
CA ASN A 52 -3.41 1.91 3.08
C ASN A 52 -3.69 3.23 2.37
N PRO A 53 -3.25 4.39 2.91
CA PRO A 53 -3.49 5.69 2.29
C PRO A 53 -2.68 5.85 1.01
N LEU A 54 -3.30 6.46 0.00
CA LEU A 54 -2.70 6.70 -1.31
C LEU A 54 -3.05 8.10 -1.81
N ALA A 55 -2.07 8.84 -2.30
CA ALA A 55 -2.30 10.04 -3.10
C ALA A 55 -2.30 9.68 -4.58
N VAL A 56 -3.35 10.08 -5.31
CA VAL A 56 -3.51 9.89 -6.75
C VAL A 56 -3.49 11.26 -7.42
N ILE A 57 -2.46 11.56 -8.20
CA ILE A 57 -2.26 12.85 -8.86
C ILE A 57 -2.61 12.70 -10.36
N PHE A 58 -3.52 13.52 -10.86
CA PHE A 58 -4.04 13.45 -12.21
C PHE A 58 -3.33 14.42 -13.16
N GLY A 59 -3.12 14.00 -14.43
CA GLY A 59 -2.55 14.86 -15.47
C GLY A 59 -1.07 15.18 -15.27
N ALA A 60 -0.33 14.27 -14.69
CA ALA A 60 1.04 14.46 -14.23
C ALA A 60 2.09 14.44 -15.35
N ASP A 61 1.71 14.53 -16.64
CA ASP A 61 2.64 14.55 -17.79
C ASP A 61 3.61 15.73 -17.77
N VAL A 62 3.22 16.82 -17.14
CA VAL A 62 4.03 18.06 -17.01
C VAL A 62 5.09 17.96 -15.93
N LEU A 63 5.03 16.97 -15.04
CA LEU A 63 5.95 16.84 -13.92
C LEU A 63 7.23 16.09 -14.30
N SER A 64 8.36 16.58 -13.84
CA SER A 64 9.60 15.81 -13.81
C SER A 64 9.56 14.73 -12.71
N GLY A 65 10.44 13.73 -12.79
CA GLY A 65 10.58 12.73 -11.73
C GLY A 65 10.91 13.32 -10.36
N ASP A 66 11.76 14.37 -10.34
CA ASP A 66 12.13 15.08 -9.11
C ASP A 66 10.94 15.83 -8.50
N ALA A 67 10.07 16.43 -9.34
CA ALA A 67 8.86 17.08 -8.88
C ALA A 67 7.89 16.05 -8.29
N MET A 68 7.70 14.89 -8.94
CA MET A 68 6.88 13.77 -8.42
C MET A 68 7.40 13.28 -7.07
N LEU A 69 8.71 13.13 -6.92
CA LEU A 69 9.31 12.70 -5.66
C LEU A 69 9.12 13.73 -4.54
N ARG A 70 9.24 15.03 -4.84
CA ARG A 70 8.97 16.11 -3.85
C ARG A 70 7.52 16.11 -3.40
N ILE A 71 6.57 15.98 -4.33
CA ILE A 71 5.13 15.88 -4.03
C ILE A 71 4.84 14.65 -3.17
N THR A 72 5.46 13.50 -3.48
CA THR A 72 5.32 12.28 -2.69
C THR A 72 5.80 12.47 -1.25
N ARG A 73 6.93 13.15 -1.06
CA ARG A 73 7.46 13.48 0.27
C ARG A 73 6.57 14.44 1.06
N GLU A 74 5.88 15.36 0.36
CA GLU A 74 4.93 16.29 0.99
C GLU A 74 3.69 15.55 1.51
N PHE A 75 3.11 14.62 0.73
CA PHE A 75 2.02 13.76 1.19
C PHE A 75 2.46 12.82 2.33
N ASN A 76 3.71 12.38 2.29
CA ASN A 76 4.32 11.49 3.29
C ASN A 76 3.49 10.20 3.57
N TYR A 77 2.80 9.70 2.56
CA TYR A 77 2.21 8.37 2.55
C TYR A 77 3.27 7.34 2.14
N SER A 78 2.99 6.05 2.36
CA SER A 78 3.89 4.98 1.89
C SER A 78 4.17 5.11 0.41
N GLU A 79 3.14 5.43 -0.41
CA GLU A 79 3.28 5.71 -1.83
C GLU A 79 2.34 6.82 -2.30
N SER A 80 2.72 7.41 -3.44
CA SER A 80 1.88 8.27 -4.28
C SER A 80 1.93 7.77 -5.71
N VAL A 81 0.81 7.84 -6.44
CA VAL A 81 0.70 7.46 -7.83
C VAL A 81 0.37 8.65 -8.71
N PHE A 82 1.10 8.78 -9.80
CA PHE A 82 0.93 9.82 -10.80
C PHE A 82 0.33 9.22 -12.07
N LEU A 83 -0.80 9.78 -12.51
CA LEU A 83 -1.51 9.36 -13.71
C LEU A 83 -1.06 10.22 -14.88
N LEU A 84 -0.52 9.55 -15.91
CA LEU A 84 0.01 10.15 -17.12
C LEU A 84 -0.74 9.60 -18.35
N THR A 85 -0.57 10.28 -19.47
CA THR A 85 -1.01 9.81 -20.78
C THR A 85 -0.32 8.48 -21.11
N PRO A 86 -1.08 7.43 -21.48
CA PRO A 86 -0.50 6.15 -21.86
C PRO A 86 0.29 6.26 -23.16
N ARG A 87 1.34 5.46 -23.29
CA ARG A 87 2.12 5.34 -24.52
C ARG A 87 1.54 4.28 -25.46
N ALA A 88 0.93 3.24 -24.87
CA ALA A 88 0.31 2.15 -25.60
C ALA A 88 -1.18 2.44 -25.81
N ALA A 89 -1.68 2.24 -27.04
CA ALA A 89 -3.05 2.58 -27.43
C ALA A 89 -4.14 1.75 -26.74
N ASP A 90 -3.78 0.58 -26.21
CA ASP A 90 -4.66 -0.32 -25.46
C ASP A 90 -4.68 -0.02 -23.95
N CYS A 91 -3.86 0.91 -23.48
CA CYS A 91 -3.81 1.32 -22.07
C CYS A 91 -4.66 2.57 -21.84
N ILE A 92 -5.32 2.62 -20.67
CA ILE A 92 -6.17 3.74 -20.25
C ILE A 92 -5.36 4.88 -19.62
N ALA A 93 -4.33 4.52 -18.88
CA ALA A 93 -3.43 5.44 -18.22
C ALA A 93 -2.05 4.80 -18.05
N ARG A 94 -1.03 5.64 -17.97
CA ARG A 94 0.30 5.26 -17.52
C ARG A 94 0.47 5.70 -16.07
N LEU A 95 0.98 4.81 -15.24
CA LEU A 95 1.23 5.06 -13.82
C LEU A 95 2.73 5.20 -13.57
N ARG A 96 3.09 6.19 -12.75
CA ARG A 96 4.38 6.24 -12.07
C ARG A 96 4.13 6.24 -10.57
N ILE A 97 4.79 5.37 -9.85
CA ILE A 97 4.57 5.15 -8.42
C ILE A 97 5.85 5.55 -7.68
N PHE A 98 5.70 6.38 -6.66
CA PHE A 98 6.81 6.85 -5.85
C PHE A 98 6.55 6.59 -4.37
N THR A 99 7.60 6.13 -3.69
CA THR A 99 7.74 6.22 -2.23
C THR A 99 8.51 7.50 -1.88
N PRO A 100 8.55 7.94 -0.62
CA PRO A 100 9.46 9.01 -0.19
C PRO A 100 10.95 8.75 -0.51
N GLY A 101 11.33 7.49 -0.71
CA GLY A 101 12.69 7.06 -1.07
C GLY A 101 13.00 7.09 -2.57
N GLY A 102 11.99 6.99 -3.46
CA GLY A 102 12.18 6.96 -4.90
C GLY A 102 11.06 6.28 -5.67
N GLU A 103 11.26 6.17 -6.99
CA GLU A 103 10.30 5.55 -7.90
C GLU A 103 10.34 4.01 -7.82
N LEU A 104 9.16 3.40 -7.82
CA LEU A 104 8.98 1.95 -7.89
C LEU A 104 8.50 1.54 -9.29
N PRO A 105 8.98 0.43 -9.84
CA PRO A 105 8.49 -0.10 -11.10
C PRO A 105 7.04 -0.61 -11.02
N PHE A 106 6.61 -1.00 -9.84
CA PHE A 106 5.28 -1.51 -9.53
C PHE A 106 5.02 -1.46 -8.02
N ALA A 107 3.76 -1.24 -7.63
CA ALA A 107 3.26 -1.49 -6.28
C ALA A 107 1.77 -1.85 -6.32
N GLY A 108 1.33 -2.79 -5.48
CA GLY A 108 0.00 -3.38 -5.52
C GLY A 108 -1.11 -2.40 -5.16
N HIS A 109 -1.05 -1.81 -3.94
CA HIS A 109 -2.12 -0.91 -3.50
C HIS A 109 -2.22 0.37 -4.35
N PRO A 110 -1.13 0.99 -4.87
CA PRO A 110 -1.25 2.11 -5.79
C PRO A 110 -1.94 1.74 -7.10
N THR A 111 -1.73 0.52 -7.60
CA THR A 111 -2.40 0.02 -8.81
C THR A 111 -3.91 -0.14 -8.58
N VAL A 112 -4.31 -0.73 -7.43
CA VAL A 112 -5.73 -0.87 -7.03
C VAL A 112 -6.38 0.50 -6.86
N GLY A 113 -5.75 1.40 -6.10
CA GLY A 113 -6.30 2.74 -5.84
C GLY A 113 -6.37 3.63 -7.09
N ALA A 114 -5.36 3.58 -7.97
CA ALA A 114 -5.39 4.30 -9.26
C ALA A 114 -6.52 3.79 -10.16
N ALA A 115 -6.71 2.48 -10.26
CA ALA A 115 -7.81 1.89 -11.03
C ALA A 115 -9.17 2.34 -10.50
N ALA A 116 -9.36 2.33 -9.17
CA ALA A 116 -10.57 2.81 -8.52
C ALA A 116 -10.83 4.30 -8.80
N ALA A 117 -9.79 5.14 -8.71
CA ALA A 117 -9.88 6.57 -8.99
C ALA A 117 -10.25 6.86 -10.45
N ILE A 118 -9.65 6.13 -11.40
CA ILE A 118 -9.95 6.24 -12.83
C ILE A 118 -11.41 5.81 -13.10
N ALA A 119 -11.84 4.67 -12.56
CA ALA A 119 -13.19 4.15 -12.74
C ALA A 119 -14.24 5.10 -12.15
N ARG A 120 -13.99 5.66 -10.94
CA ARG A 120 -14.84 6.67 -10.32
C ARG A 120 -14.96 7.93 -11.19
N GLN A 121 -13.86 8.41 -11.74
CA GLN A 121 -13.86 9.59 -12.62
C GLN A 121 -14.67 9.34 -13.91
N ARG A 122 -14.61 8.11 -14.44
CA ARG A 122 -15.35 7.72 -15.65
C ARG A 122 -16.82 7.36 -15.36
N GLY A 123 -17.16 7.09 -14.10
CA GLY A 123 -18.49 6.63 -13.70
C GLY A 123 -18.82 5.22 -14.24
N GLN A 124 -17.82 4.39 -14.50
CA GLN A 124 -18.00 3.07 -15.16
C GLN A 124 -17.23 1.99 -14.45
N SER A 125 -17.91 0.87 -14.18
CA SER A 125 -17.29 -0.41 -13.87
C SER A 125 -16.81 -1.05 -15.17
N ASP A 126 -15.54 -1.46 -15.23
CA ASP A 126 -14.95 -1.98 -16.48
C ASP A 126 -13.71 -2.84 -16.19
N GLU A 127 -13.20 -3.44 -17.27
CA GLU A 127 -11.86 -3.96 -17.32
C GLU A 127 -10.97 -2.92 -18.01
N MET A 128 -9.84 -2.59 -17.41
CA MET A 128 -8.90 -1.63 -17.96
C MET A 128 -7.48 -2.18 -17.99
N VAL A 129 -6.66 -1.66 -18.88
CA VAL A 129 -5.23 -1.95 -18.92
C VAL A 129 -4.46 -0.71 -18.48
N LEU A 130 -3.61 -0.87 -17.47
CA LEU A 130 -2.74 0.17 -16.95
C LEU A 130 -1.29 -0.10 -17.37
N GLU A 131 -0.59 0.94 -17.80
CA GLU A 131 0.82 0.86 -18.19
C GLU A 131 1.69 1.30 -17.00
N LEU A 132 2.58 0.43 -16.53
CA LEU A 132 3.56 0.70 -15.48
C LEU A 132 4.98 0.40 -16.02
N PRO A 133 6.05 0.89 -15.36
CA PRO A 133 7.41 0.51 -15.74
C PRO A 133 7.65 -1.01 -15.76
N ALA A 134 7.02 -1.76 -14.87
CA ALA A 134 7.09 -3.22 -14.80
C ALA A 134 6.28 -3.94 -15.92
N GLY A 135 5.46 -3.23 -16.69
CA GLY A 135 4.65 -3.81 -17.77
C GLY A 135 3.22 -3.32 -17.80
N ARG A 136 2.35 -4.11 -18.44
CA ARG A 136 0.92 -3.82 -18.57
C ARG A 136 0.13 -4.71 -17.63
N PHE A 137 -0.77 -4.09 -16.86
CA PHE A 137 -1.59 -4.77 -15.89
C PHE A 137 -3.06 -4.64 -16.25
N ARG A 138 -3.70 -5.79 -16.41
CA ARG A 138 -5.15 -5.89 -16.60
C ARG A 138 -5.81 -5.79 -15.23
N VAL A 139 -6.71 -4.83 -15.06
CA VAL A 139 -7.41 -4.55 -13.80
C VAL A 139 -8.90 -4.59 -14.05
N ARG A 140 -9.62 -5.40 -13.27
CA ARG A 140 -11.09 -5.39 -13.23
C ARG A 140 -11.53 -4.46 -12.12
N VAL A 141 -12.47 -3.58 -12.43
CA VAL A 141 -12.96 -2.59 -11.47
C VAL A 141 -14.48 -2.60 -11.46
N ALA A 142 -15.07 -2.62 -10.28
CA ALA A 142 -16.51 -2.53 -10.08
C ALA A 142 -16.83 -1.69 -8.84
N GLY A 143 -17.86 -0.86 -8.89
CA GLY A 143 -18.24 -0.04 -7.75
C GLY A 143 -19.19 1.07 -8.12
N GLN A 144 -19.49 1.89 -7.14
CA GLN A 144 -20.29 3.12 -7.32
C GLN A 144 -20.02 4.12 -6.20
N GLY A 145 -20.26 5.39 -6.49
CA GLY A 145 -20.04 6.46 -5.52
C GLY A 145 -18.57 6.56 -5.14
N ASP A 146 -18.28 6.47 -3.85
CA ASP A 146 -16.92 6.61 -3.32
C ASP A 146 -16.20 5.28 -3.06
N VAL A 147 -16.88 4.14 -3.17
CA VAL A 147 -16.29 2.81 -2.91
C VAL A 147 -16.20 2.02 -4.20
N TRP A 148 -15.01 1.55 -4.51
CA TRP A 148 -14.70 0.78 -5.72
C TRP A 148 -13.83 -0.43 -5.37
N HIS A 149 -14.21 -1.58 -5.86
CA HIS A 149 -13.39 -2.80 -5.82
C HIS A 149 -12.51 -2.84 -7.07
N ALA A 150 -11.21 -3.07 -6.90
CA ALA A 150 -10.31 -3.28 -8.03
C ALA A 150 -9.43 -4.50 -7.78
N GLU A 151 -9.20 -5.28 -8.84
CA GLU A 151 -8.41 -6.50 -8.81
C GLU A 151 -7.57 -6.60 -10.07
N PHE A 152 -6.26 -6.83 -9.93
CA PHE A 152 -5.36 -7.05 -11.05
C PHE A 152 -4.80 -8.47 -11.08
N GLU A 153 -4.57 -8.99 -12.29
CA GLU A 153 -3.83 -10.23 -12.51
C GLU A 153 -2.33 -9.93 -12.33
N ASN A 154 -1.68 -10.65 -11.40
CA ASN A 154 -0.26 -10.49 -11.19
C ASN A 154 0.51 -11.36 -12.21
N PRO A 155 1.37 -10.77 -13.05
CA PRO A 155 2.12 -11.53 -14.04
C PRO A 155 3.19 -12.43 -13.44
N ASN A 156 3.60 -12.16 -12.20
CA ASN A 156 4.56 -12.98 -11.48
C ASN A 156 3.83 -13.93 -10.53
N LEU A 157 4.12 -15.21 -10.67
CA LEU A 157 3.55 -16.24 -9.79
C LEU A 157 4.32 -16.35 -8.47
N PRO A 158 3.65 -16.75 -7.37
CA PRO A 158 4.30 -16.92 -6.09
C PRO A 158 5.40 -17.99 -6.15
N ALA A 159 6.54 -17.70 -5.55
CA ALA A 159 7.64 -18.67 -5.48
C ALA A 159 8.46 -18.50 -4.20
N VAL A 160 9.01 -19.62 -3.70
CA VAL A 160 10.06 -19.61 -2.69
C VAL A 160 11.38 -19.23 -3.36
N ARG A 161 12.15 -18.34 -2.75
CA ARG A 161 13.44 -17.87 -3.24
C ARG A 161 14.61 -18.39 -2.42
N ALA A 162 14.46 -18.44 -1.08
CA ALA A 162 15.49 -18.86 -0.16
C ALA A 162 14.88 -19.25 1.20
N ASP A 163 15.68 -19.84 2.06
CA ASP A 163 15.37 -19.96 3.47
C ASP A 163 15.40 -18.57 4.13
N GLY A 164 14.66 -18.41 5.23
CA GLY A 164 14.55 -17.16 5.97
C GLY A 164 15.61 -17.02 7.06
N PRO A 165 15.61 -15.87 7.75
CA PRO A 165 16.41 -15.68 8.95
C PRO A 165 16.07 -16.69 10.05
N ASP A 166 17.02 -16.89 10.94
CA ASP A 166 16.83 -17.71 12.14
C ASP A 166 15.65 -17.21 12.99
N ALA A 167 14.84 -18.15 13.52
CA ALA A 167 13.63 -17.85 14.28
C ALA A 167 13.90 -16.97 15.51
N LEU A 168 14.98 -17.25 16.27
CA LEU A 168 15.34 -16.45 17.45
C LEU A 168 15.69 -15.00 17.09
N ARG A 169 16.32 -14.78 15.93
CA ARG A 169 16.61 -13.43 15.46
C ARG A 169 15.33 -12.68 15.06
N LEU A 170 14.38 -13.36 14.40
CA LEU A 170 13.09 -12.80 14.07
C LEU A 170 12.28 -12.45 15.32
N GLU A 171 12.28 -13.35 16.31
CA GLU A 171 11.63 -13.12 17.60
C GLU A 171 12.21 -11.90 18.32
N ALA A 172 13.53 -11.78 18.37
CA ALA A 172 14.19 -10.61 18.95
C ALA A 172 13.86 -9.32 18.20
N ALA A 173 13.82 -9.34 16.85
CA ALA A 173 13.54 -8.19 16.02
C ALA A 173 12.06 -7.73 16.09
N LEU A 174 11.14 -8.67 16.33
CA LEU A 174 9.71 -8.43 16.41
C LEU A 174 9.17 -8.39 17.85
N GLY A 175 10.06 -8.49 18.85
CA GLY A 175 9.70 -8.44 20.27
C GLY A 175 8.80 -9.60 20.70
N LEU A 176 8.97 -10.77 20.06
CA LEU A 176 8.18 -11.97 20.35
C LEU A 176 8.82 -12.80 21.46
N PRO A 177 8.04 -13.57 22.23
CA PRO A 177 8.59 -14.58 23.13
C PRO A 177 9.40 -15.63 22.38
N GLU A 178 10.45 -16.15 23.00
CA GLU A 178 11.24 -17.24 22.44
C GLU A 178 10.37 -18.48 22.16
N GLY A 179 10.56 -19.10 20.99
CA GLY A 179 9.77 -20.24 20.53
C GLY A 179 8.40 -19.87 19.93
N SER A 180 8.14 -18.58 19.69
CA SER A 180 6.89 -18.14 19.03
C SER A 180 6.91 -18.37 17.53
N VAL A 181 8.08 -18.19 16.87
CA VAL A 181 8.20 -18.39 15.42
C VAL A 181 8.30 -19.88 15.12
N ALA A 182 7.46 -20.35 14.20
CA ALA A 182 7.46 -21.75 13.77
C ALA A 182 8.76 -22.11 13.05
N THR A 183 9.31 -23.29 13.36
CA THR A 183 10.59 -23.77 12.83
C THR A 183 10.51 -25.10 12.07
N GLU A 184 9.35 -25.75 12.08
CA GLU A 184 9.11 -27.01 11.37
C GLU A 184 8.55 -26.78 9.95
N SER A 185 7.34 -27.22 9.68
CA SER A 185 6.71 -27.07 8.35
C SER A 185 6.62 -25.59 7.91
N HIS A 186 6.34 -24.69 8.85
CA HIS A 186 6.25 -23.25 8.63
C HIS A 186 7.53 -22.47 8.91
N MET A 187 8.70 -23.12 8.80
CA MET A 187 9.98 -22.41 8.96
C MET A 187 10.02 -21.11 8.13
N PRO A 188 10.69 -20.07 8.60
CA PRO A 188 10.79 -18.82 7.87
C PRO A 188 11.40 -19.02 6.48
N ARG A 189 10.78 -18.41 5.45
CA ARG A 189 11.28 -18.46 4.06
C ARG A 189 11.17 -17.08 3.41
N ARG A 190 12.07 -16.84 2.46
CA ARG A 190 11.95 -15.76 1.50
C ARG A 190 11.04 -16.21 0.36
N CYS A 191 9.92 -15.54 0.18
CA CYS A 191 8.97 -15.78 -0.90
C CYS A 191 8.56 -14.47 -1.55
N GLY A 192 8.01 -14.55 -2.75
CA GLY A 192 7.47 -13.37 -3.43
C GLY A 192 6.80 -13.71 -4.75
N ALA A 193 6.08 -12.71 -5.27
CA ALA A 193 5.45 -12.72 -6.58
C ALA A 193 5.81 -11.40 -7.32
N GLY A 194 7.11 -11.22 -7.57
CA GLY A 194 7.71 -10.01 -8.14
C GLY A 194 8.50 -9.19 -7.12
N ILE A 195 7.99 -9.02 -5.91
CA ILE A 195 8.66 -8.40 -4.76
C ILE A 195 8.77 -9.47 -3.68
N ASP A 196 9.93 -9.58 -3.06
CA ASP A 196 10.22 -10.61 -2.08
C ASP A 196 10.14 -10.08 -0.64
N PHE A 197 9.59 -10.93 0.23
CA PHE A 197 9.53 -10.73 1.68
C PHE A 197 9.95 -12.00 2.40
N PHE A 198 10.35 -11.88 3.66
CA PHE A 198 10.45 -13.03 4.55
C PHE A 198 9.11 -13.27 5.23
N TYR A 199 8.73 -14.54 5.32
CA TYR A 199 7.48 -14.97 5.94
C TYR A 199 7.78 -15.76 7.19
N ALA A 200 7.15 -15.38 8.30
CA ALA A 200 7.28 -16.06 9.58
C ALA A 200 5.90 -16.35 10.17
N ALA A 201 5.64 -17.61 10.48
CA ALA A 201 4.41 -18.02 11.17
C ALA A 201 4.58 -17.93 12.68
N ALA A 202 3.57 -17.42 13.37
CA ALA A 202 3.51 -17.41 14.82
C ALA A 202 2.04 -17.55 15.29
N PRO A 203 1.78 -17.94 16.56
CA PRO A 203 0.42 -17.90 17.08
C PRO A 203 -0.22 -16.52 16.95
N LEU A 204 -1.53 -16.46 16.66
CA LEU A 204 -2.24 -15.20 16.43
C LEU A 204 -2.04 -14.17 17.55
N ALA A 205 -1.99 -14.61 18.81
CA ALA A 205 -1.72 -13.70 19.93
C ALA A 205 -0.34 -13.06 19.82
N ALA A 206 0.69 -13.83 19.44
CA ALA A 206 2.04 -13.32 19.24
C ALA A 206 2.10 -12.35 18.04
N VAL A 207 1.41 -12.66 16.94
CA VAL A 207 1.31 -11.73 15.79
C VAL A 207 0.72 -10.39 16.24
N LYS A 208 -0.37 -10.40 17.00
CA LYS A 208 -1.03 -9.18 17.52
C LYS A 208 -0.13 -8.39 18.49
N ASP A 209 0.62 -9.09 19.31
CA ASP A 209 1.47 -8.47 20.34
C ASP A 209 2.86 -8.05 19.82
N ALA A 210 3.21 -8.40 18.58
CA ALA A 210 4.51 -8.08 18.00
C ALA A 210 4.83 -6.57 18.11
N ARG A 211 6.10 -6.27 18.41
CA ARG A 211 6.62 -4.91 18.52
C ARG A 211 8.01 -4.84 17.88
N LEU A 212 8.16 -3.91 16.95
CA LEU A 212 9.44 -3.70 16.29
C LEU A 212 10.52 -3.30 17.30
N ASN A 213 11.60 -4.08 17.34
CA ASN A 213 12.84 -3.76 18.04
C ASN A 213 13.90 -3.39 16.99
N THR A 214 14.08 -2.10 16.78
CA THR A 214 14.95 -1.57 15.73
C THR A 214 16.39 -2.06 15.86
N ALA A 215 16.94 -2.11 17.08
CA ALA A 215 18.32 -2.55 17.29
C ALA A 215 18.53 -4.03 16.93
N ALA A 216 17.55 -4.90 17.24
CA ALA A 216 17.61 -6.30 16.83
C ALA A 216 17.30 -6.48 15.33
N TRP A 217 16.44 -5.62 14.76
CA TRP A 217 16.14 -5.60 13.34
C TRP A 217 17.38 -5.29 12.49
N ASP A 218 18.18 -4.32 12.89
CA ASP A 218 19.42 -3.94 12.19
C ASP A 218 20.45 -5.09 12.14
N ALA A 219 20.31 -6.08 13.03
CA ALA A 219 21.12 -7.28 13.04
C ALA A 219 20.58 -8.41 12.13
N LEU A 220 19.37 -8.25 11.56
CA LEU A 220 18.83 -9.17 10.56
C LEU A 220 19.50 -8.91 9.21
N SER A 221 19.93 -9.98 8.56
CA SER A 221 20.35 -9.92 7.17
C SER A 221 19.13 -10.21 6.29
N LEU A 222 18.52 -9.17 5.77
CA LEU A 222 17.32 -9.29 4.91
C LEU A 222 17.65 -9.18 3.42
N ASP A 223 18.94 -9.04 3.06
CA ASP A 223 19.41 -8.83 1.69
C ASP A 223 18.61 -7.72 0.99
N ASP A 224 18.00 -8.03 -0.16
CA ASP A 224 17.13 -7.15 -0.94
C ASP A 224 15.63 -7.40 -0.71
N ALA A 225 15.25 -8.20 0.29
CA ALA A 225 13.84 -8.40 0.64
C ALA A 225 13.25 -7.13 1.29
N CYS A 226 12.00 -6.80 0.95
CA CYS A 226 11.35 -5.57 1.40
C CYS A 226 10.93 -5.59 2.87
N GLY A 227 10.92 -6.74 3.55
CA GLY A 227 10.54 -6.81 4.95
C GLY A 227 10.19 -8.22 5.40
N VAL A 228 9.55 -8.28 6.57
CA VAL A 228 9.03 -9.51 7.17
C VAL A 228 7.53 -9.44 7.27
N LEU A 229 6.83 -10.42 6.68
CA LEU A 229 5.42 -10.68 6.91
C LEU A 229 5.29 -11.72 8.01
N LEU A 230 4.83 -11.28 9.17
CA LEU A 230 4.43 -12.15 10.27
C LEU A 230 2.98 -12.56 10.07
N TYR A 231 2.64 -13.86 10.13
CA TYR A 231 1.30 -14.34 9.80
C TYR A 231 0.79 -15.43 10.74
N ALA A 232 -0.53 -15.49 10.84
CA ALA A 232 -1.29 -16.57 11.52
C ALA A 232 -2.61 -16.80 10.77
N PRO A 233 -3.29 -17.95 10.96
CA PRO A 233 -4.70 -18.07 10.65
C PRO A 233 -5.49 -16.97 11.36
N ALA A 234 -6.46 -16.37 10.67
CA ALA A 234 -7.29 -15.33 11.25
C ALA A 234 -8.19 -15.84 12.35
N ALA A 235 -8.69 -14.95 13.21
CA ALA A 235 -9.60 -15.34 14.27
C ALA A 235 -10.92 -15.93 13.70
N PRO A 236 -11.48 -16.98 14.29
CA PRO A 236 -12.78 -17.50 13.88
C PRO A 236 -13.84 -16.38 13.85
N GLY A 237 -14.55 -16.25 12.74
CA GLY A 237 -15.61 -15.24 12.58
C GLY A 237 -15.13 -13.85 12.15
N SER A 238 -13.83 -13.61 11.94
CA SER A 238 -13.33 -12.34 11.39
C SER A 238 -13.74 -12.13 9.93
N GLY A 239 -14.04 -13.23 9.21
CA GLY A 239 -14.32 -13.25 7.79
C GLY A 239 -13.06 -13.12 6.93
N ALA A 240 -11.87 -13.30 7.52
CA ALA A 240 -10.59 -13.44 6.83
C ALA A 240 -10.04 -14.86 7.05
N ASP A 241 -9.14 -15.28 6.15
CA ASP A 241 -8.43 -16.55 6.24
C ASP A 241 -7.11 -16.36 7.01
N TRP A 242 -6.43 -15.26 6.77
CA TRP A 242 -5.12 -14.94 7.33
C TRP A 242 -5.09 -13.60 8.02
N HIS A 243 -4.43 -13.52 9.16
CA HIS A 243 -4.09 -12.31 9.89
C HIS A 243 -2.59 -12.06 9.76
N VAL A 244 -2.21 -10.88 9.27
CA VAL A 244 -0.81 -10.58 8.97
C VAL A 244 -0.40 -9.21 9.48
N ARG A 245 0.91 -9.05 9.71
CA ARG A 245 1.55 -7.75 9.93
C ARG A 245 2.84 -7.71 9.11
N MET A 246 3.10 -6.58 8.44
CA MET A 246 4.30 -6.40 7.63
C MET A 246 5.20 -5.31 8.21
N PHE A 247 6.46 -5.67 8.44
CA PHE A 247 7.48 -4.79 8.99
C PHE A 247 8.62 -4.63 7.98
N GLY A 248 9.04 -3.37 7.74
CA GLY A 248 10.12 -3.05 6.79
C GLY A 248 10.83 -1.74 7.13
N PRO A 249 11.36 -1.55 8.35
CA PRO A 249 11.95 -0.27 8.75
C PRO A 249 13.17 0.13 7.91
N HIS A 250 13.91 -0.83 7.34
CA HIS A 250 15.07 -0.57 6.48
C HIS A 250 14.71 0.05 5.13
N ILE A 251 13.45 -0.08 4.69
CA ILE A 251 12.93 0.60 3.50
C ILE A 251 12.15 1.88 3.85
N GLY A 252 12.21 2.33 5.12
CA GLY A 252 11.53 3.54 5.59
C GLY A 252 10.07 3.33 6.03
N VAL A 253 9.60 2.10 6.08
CA VAL A 253 8.24 1.73 6.49
C VAL A 253 8.31 0.82 7.72
N PRO A 254 8.31 1.37 8.95
CA PRO A 254 8.41 0.56 10.17
C PRO A 254 7.37 -0.56 10.24
N GLU A 255 6.13 -0.25 9.92
CA GLU A 255 5.03 -1.18 9.72
C GLU A 255 4.09 -0.62 8.64
N ASP A 256 3.60 -1.47 7.74
CA ASP A 256 2.69 -1.07 6.65
C ASP A 256 1.27 -1.56 6.94
N PRO A 257 0.23 -0.73 6.75
CA PRO A 257 -1.14 -1.12 7.08
C PRO A 257 -1.76 -2.12 6.10
N ALA A 258 -1.30 -2.17 4.83
CA ALA A 258 -1.81 -3.14 3.86
C ALA A 258 -0.85 -3.34 2.69
N THR A 259 -0.24 -4.51 2.61
CA THR A 259 0.85 -4.84 1.68
C THR A 259 0.40 -5.92 0.68
N GLY A 260 -0.21 -5.49 -0.42
CA GLY A 260 -0.69 -6.41 -1.45
C GLY A 260 0.41 -7.32 -2.04
N SER A 261 1.63 -6.79 -2.22
CA SER A 261 2.77 -7.55 -2.73
C SER A 261 3.25 -8.64 -1.74
N ALA A 262 3.16 -8.40 -0.44
CA ALA A 262 3.46 -9.42 0.56
C ALA A 262 2.32 -10.45 0.67
N ALA A 263 1.06 -10.03 0.61
CA ALA A 263 -0.06 -10.96 0.53
C ALA A 263 0.04 -11.88 -0.70
N ALA A 264 0.55 -11.37 -1.83
CA ALA A 264 0.77 -12.13 -3.06
C ALA A 264 1.79 -13.27 -2.93
N GLY A 265 2.77 -13.15 -2.05
CA GLY A 265 3.80 -14.19 -1.83
C GLY A 265 3.41 -15.23 -0.77
N LEU A 266 2.41 -14.97 0.07
CA LEU A 266 1.96 -15.88 1.13
C LEU A 266 1.58 -17.28 0.63
N PRO A 267 0.92 -17.45 -0.54
CA PRO A 267 0.66 -18.78 -1.09
C PRO A 267 1.92 -19.64 -1.27
N ALA A 268 3.07 -19.05 -1.66
CA ALA A 268 4.30 -19.82 -1.82
C ALA A 268 4.83 -20.36 -0.48
N GLN A 269 4.75 -19.57 0.57
CA GLN A 269 5.09 -20.01 1.93
C GLN A 269 4.22 -21.18 2.37
N LEU A 270 2.90 -21.10 2.14
CA LEU A 270 1.95 -22.13 2.56
C LEU A 270 2.06 -23.39 1.70
N MET A 271 2.35 -23.27 0.41
CA MET A 271 2.65 -24.43 -0.43
C MET A 271 3.90 -25.16 0.06
N ALA A 272 4.96 -24.41 0.38
CA ALA A 272 6.20 -25.00 0.92
C ALA A 272 6.00 -25.61 2.32
N SER A 273 5.01 -25.17 3.05
CA SER A 273 4.62 -25.72 4.36
C SER A 273 3.72 -26.95 4.26
N GLY A 274 3.31 -27.34 3.04
CA GLY A 274 2.46 -28.51 2.79
C GLY A 274 0.97 -28.27 3.02
N GLU A 275 0.52 -27.02 3.12
CA GLU A 275 -0.88 -26.68 3.39
C GLU A 275 -1.72 -26.50 2.13
N LEU A 276 -1.11 -26.46 0.95
CA LEU A 276 -1.83 -26.28 -0.32
C LEU A 276 -1.79 -27.54 -1.16
N ALA A 277 -2.97 -27.96 -1.63
CA ALA A 277 -3.16 -28.95 -2.67
C ALA A 277 -3.56 -28.31 -3.99
N ASP A 278 -3.75 -29.10 -5.05
CA ASP A 278 -4.34 -28.64 -6.30
C ASP A 278 -5.77 -28.14 -6.03
N GLY A 279 -6.09 -26.94 -6.57
CA GLY A 279 -7.37 -26.30 -6.37
C GLY A 279 -7.36 -24.81 -6.73
N SER A 280 -8.55 -24.22 -6.66
CA SER A 280 -8.75 -22.77 -6.77
C SER A 280 -8.98 -22.19 -5.39
N TYR A 281 -8.27 -21.12 -5.09
CA TYR A 281 -8.28 -20.46 -3.79
C TYR A 281 -8.74 -19.01 -3.91
N ASP A 282 -9.51 -18.55 -2.92
CA ASP A 282 -10.02 -17.18 -2.82
C ASP A 282 -9.94 -16.76 -1.35
N TRP A 283 -8.84 -16.13 -0.98
CA TRP A 283 -8.53 -15.76 0.39
C TRP A 283 -8.76 -14.28 0.66
N TRP A 284 -9.14 -14.02 1.89
CA TRP A 284 -9.07 -12.70 2.49
C TRP A 284 -7.94 -12.64 3.52
N VAL A 285 -7.05 -11.69 3.34
CA VAL A 285 -5.95 -11.41 4.25
C VAL A 285 -6.25 -10.11 4.97
N GLU A 286 -6.37 -10.16 6.30
CA GLU A 286 -6.54 -8.97 7.13
C GLU A 286 -5.18 -8.46 7.63
N GLN A 287 -4.98 -7.13 7.58
CA GLN A 287 -3.75 -6.45 7.99
C GLN A 287 -4.09 -5.09 8.60
N GLY A 288 -3.14 -4.47 9.33
CA GLY A 288 -3.25 -3.08 9.82
C GLY A 288 -4.19 -2.87 11.00
N ILE A 289 -4.74 -3.92 11.59
CA ILE A 289 -5.66 -3.83 12.71
C ILE A 289 -4.97 -3.20 13.93
N GLU A 290 -3.75 -3.62 14.23
CA GLU A 290 -2.94 -3.12 15.35
C GLU A 290 -2.47 -1.67 15.15
N MET A 291 -2.46 -1.20 13.90
CA MET A 291 -2.19 0.19 13.53
C MET A 291 -3.43 1.08 13.59
N GLY A 292 -4.64 0.51 13.88
CA GLY A 292 -5.90 1.22 13.80
C GLY A 292 -6.36 1.53 12.36
N ARG A 293 -5.76 0.88 11.36
CA ARG A 293 -6.08 1.00 9.94
C ARG A 293 -6.45 -0.35 9.33
N PRO A 294 -7.54 -0.98 9.78
CA PRO A 294 -7.91 -2.32 9.32
C PRO A 294 -8.07 -2.36 7.79
N ALA A 295 -7.41 -3.33 7.19
CA ALA A 295 -7.41 -3.58 5.75
C ALA A 295 -7.81 -5.02 5.43
N ARG A 296 -8.33 -5.24 4.23
CA ARG A 296 -8.68 -6.55 3.69
C ARG A 296 -8.18 -6.67 2.26
N ILE A 297 -7.25 -7.58 2.04
CA ILE A 297 -6.64 -7.86 0.75
C ILE A 297 -7.21 -9.19 0.25
N ARG A 298 -7.75 -9.21 -0.95
CA ARG A 298 -8.19 -10.43 -1.62
C ARG A 298 -7.05 -11.03 -2.40
N VAL A 299 -6.79 -12.32 -2.21
CA VAL A 299 -5.75 -13.08 -2.93
C VAL A 299 -6.41 -14.28 -3.59
N ARG A 300 -6.49 -14.29 -4.92
CA ARG A 300 -7.04 -15.41 -5.68
C ARG A 300 -5.94 -16.07 -6.50
N PHE A 301 -5.89 -17.39 -6.47
CA PHE A 301 -4.90 -18.15 -7.22
C PHE A 301 -5.37 -19.58 -7.54
N GLU A 302 -4.73 -20.19 -8.54
CA GLU A 302 -4.92 -21.59 -8.89
C GLU A 302 -3.63 -22.36 -8.72
N VAL A 303 -3.77 -23.59 -8.20
CA VAL A 303 -2.69 -24.58 -8.12
C VAL A 303 -3.10 -25.80 -8.92
N ARG A 304 -2.24 -26.25 -9.86
CA ARG A 304 -2.39 -27.49 -10.63
C ARG A 304 -1.08 -28.25 -10.72
N SER A 305 -1.13 -29.52 -10.46
CA SER A 305 0.05 -30.40 -10.46
C SER A 305 1.18 -29.83 -9.58
N GLY A 306 0.83 -29.26 -8.42
CA GLY A 306 1.77 -28.67 -7.48
C GLY A 306 2.43 -27.38 -7.97
N ARG A 307 1.82 -26.64 -8.89
CA ARG A 307 2.35 -25.37 -9.44
C ARG A 307 1.28 -24.30 -9.47
N PHE A 308 1.66 -23.06 -9.19
CA PHE A 308 0.78 -21.93 -9.40
C PHE A 308 0.55 -21.69 -10.89
N GLU A 309 -0.69 -21.47 -11.30
CA GLU A 309 -1.08 -21.15 -12.69
C GLU A 309 -1.57 -19.72 -12.84
N SER A 310 -2.14 -19.15 -11.79
CA SER A 310 -2.63 -17.79 -11.78
C SER A 310 -2.51 -17.16 -10.39
N LEU A 311 -2.46 -15.84 -10.36
CA LEU A 311 -2.51 -15.03 -9.14
C LEU A 311 -3.21 -13.71 -9.45
N ALA A 312 -4.17 -13.33 -8.62
CA ALA A 312 -4.80 -12.02 -8.67
C ALA A 312 -4.86 -11.39 -7.26
N ILE A 313 -4.63 -10.10 -7.20
CA ILE A 313 -4.66 -9.31 -5.97
C ILE A 313 -5.68 -8.19 -6.13
N GLY A 314 -6.54 -8.03 -5.14
CA GLY A 314 -7.57 -7.00 -5.18
C GLY A 314 -8.08 -6.62 -3.81
N GLY A 315 -9.02 -5.70 -3.81
CA GLY A 315 -9.71 -5.21 -2.62
C GLY A 315 -10.49 -3.94 -2.91
N ASP A 316 -11.19 -3.48 -1.91
CA ASP A 316 -11.95 -2.25 -2.00
C ASP A 316 -11.02 -1.04 -1.83
N ALA A 317 -11.41 0.08 -2.41
CA ALA A 317 -10.78 1.37 -2.21
C ALA A 317 -11.86 2.44 -2.05
N VAL A 318 -11.66 3.37 -1.13
CA VAL A 318 -12.60 4.43 -0.84
C VAL A 318 -11.97 5.81 -0.97
N ALA A 319 -12.64 6.73 -1.68
CA ALA A 319 -12.19 8.10 -1.82
C ALA A 319 -12.31 8.84 -0.48
N VAL A 320 -11.27 9.59 -0.10
CA VAL A 320 -11.19 10.30 1.20
C VAL A 320 -11.26 11.81 1.02
N CYS A 321 -10.28 12.38 0.30
CA CYS A 321 -10.15 13.80 0.06
C CYS A 321 -9.93 14.08 -1.43
N ALA A 322 -10.18 15.31 -1.85
CA ALA A 322 -9.81 15.84 -3.16
C ALA A 322 -9.34 17.29 -3.02
N GLY A 323 -8.43 17.69 -3.88
CA GLY A 323 -7.90 19.04 -3.88
C GLY A 323 -6.98 19.30 -5.08
N GLU A 324 -6.20 20.38 -4.96
CA GLU A 324 -5.19 20.76 -5.94
C GLU A 324 -3.83 20.87 -5.26
N VAL A 325 -2.82 20.30 -5.87
CA VAL A 325 -1.41 20.49 -5.50
C VAL A 325 -0.82 21.56 -6.41
N ARG A 326 -0.17 22.55 -5.83
CA ARG A 326 0.60 23.56 -6.56
C ARG A 326 2.03 23.08 -6.71
N TRP A 327 2.60 23.31 -7.86
CA TRP A 327 3.99 22.96 -8.11
C TRP A 327 4.68 24.04 -8.92
N GLU A 328 6.00 24.14 -8.79
CA GLU A 328 6.85 25.06 -9.52
C GLU A 328 7.69 24.28 -10.54
N SER A 329 7.75 24.77 -11.78
CA SER A 329 8.50 24.19 -12.89
C SER A 329 10.03 24.32 -12.71
#